data_4cc6539aa33ef62e15273409ecc29ec9
#
_entry.id   4cc6539aa33ef62e15273409ecc29ec9
#
_cell.length_a   1.000
_cell.length_b   1.000
_cell.length_c   1.000
_cell.angle_alpha   90.00
_cell.angle_beta   90.00
_cell.angle_gamma   90.00
#
_symmetry.space_group_name_H-M   'P 1'
#
loop_
_entity.id
_entity.type
_entity.pdbx_description
1 polymer ?
#
loop_
_entity_poly.entity_id
_entity_poly.type
_entity_poly.pdbx_seq_one_letter_code
_entity_poly.pdbx_strand_id
1 'polypeptide(L)'
;MIGLATKAGKVASGEFCTEKEVKSGRAYLVIVADDASDNTKKKFQNMCDFYKVPIYFFEDKDTLGHAMGKEFRASLAVTDAGFAKGIRKHLDMEEG
;
A
#
# COMPACT_ATOMS: atom_id res chain seq x y z
N MET A 1 -4.82 -7.53 8.87
CA MET A 1 -5.26 -6.14 8.70
C MET A 1 -5.56 -5.75 7.26
N ILE A 2 -4.64 -6.04 6.35
CA ILE A 2 -4.86 -5.73 4.92
C ILE A 2 -6.11 -6.44 4.39
N GLY A 3 -6.31 -7.69 4.76
CA GLY A 3 -7.50 -8.44 4.34
C GLY A 3 -8.79 -7.82 4.83
N LEU A 4 -8.82 -7.34 6.07
CA LEU A 4 -9.99 -6.68 6.64
C LEU A 4 -10.26 -5.35 5.94
N ALA A 5 -9.21 -4.57 5.68
CA ALA A 5 -9.34 -3.30 4.98
C ALA A 5 -9.87 -3.51 3.56
N THR A 6 -9.41 -4.57 2.89
CA THR A 6 -9.88 -4.93 1.55
C THR A 6 -11.36 -5.27 1.56
N LYS A 7 -11.80 -6.09 2.52
CA LYS A 7 -13.22 -6.46 2.65
C LYS A 7 -14.10 -5.26 2.94
N ALA A 8 -13.57 -4.28 3.65
CA ALA A 8 -14.29 -3.06 3.97
C ALA A 8 -14.31 -2.05 2.81
N GLY A 9 -13.67 -2.38 1.69
CA GLY A 9 -13.59 -1.47 0.55
C GLY A 9 -12.66 -0.29 0.76
N LYS A 10 -11.70 -0.43 1.67
CA LYS A 10 -10.78 0.65 2.04
C LYS A 10 -9.38 0.50 1.46
N VAL A 11 -9.23 -0.37 0.46
CA VAL A 11 -7.95 -0.59 -0.22
C VAL A 11 -8.15 -0.46 -1.73
N ALA A 12 -7.29 0.34 -2.35
CA ALA A 12 -7.18 0.40 -3.81
C ALA A 12 -5.88 -0.30 -4.18
N SER A 13 -5.94 -1.27 -5.08
CA SER A 13 -4.77 -2.07 -5.44
C SER A 13 -4.40 -1.91 -6.90
N GLY A 14 -3.12 -2.15 -7.21
CA GLY A 14 -2.59 -1.99 -8.55
C GLY A 14 -1.99 -0.61 -8.74
N GLU A 15 -1.09 -0.50 -9.71
CA GLU A 15 -0.34 0.74 -9.91
C GLU A 15 -1.22 1.95 -10.20
N PHE A 16 -2.16 1.78 -11.13
CA PHE A 16 -3.05 2.89 -11.52
C PHE A 16 -3.93 3.35 -10.36
N CYS A 17 -4.58 2.41 -9.66
CA CYS A 17 -5.50 2.75 -8.58
C CYS A 17 -4.75 3.36 -7.39
N THR A 18 -3.58 2.83 -7.06
CA THR A 18 -2.75 3.36 -5.98
C THR A 18 -2.34 4.80 -6.28
N GLU A 19 -1.87 5.04 -7.50
CA GLU A 19 -1.48 6.37 -7.93
C GLU A 19 -2.64 7.35 -7.87
N LYS A 20 -3.80 6.92 -8.35
CA LYS A 20 -5.01 7.75 -8.35
C LYS A 20 -5.38 8.18 -6.93
N GLU A 21 -5.35 7.26 -5.98
CA GLU A 21 -5.71 7.58 -4.60
C GLU A 21 -4.72 8.51 -3.94
N VAL A 22 -3.42 8.34 -4.21
CA VAL A 22 -2.39 9.24 -3.69
C VAL A 22 -2.59 10.65 -4.23
N LYS A 23 -2.76 10.78 -5.55
CA LYS A 23 -2.91 12.07 -6.19
C LYS A 23 -4.19 12.81 -5.82
N SER A 24 -5.24 12.06 -5.49
CA SER A 24 -6.52 12.65 -5.09
C SER A 24 -6.58 13.01 -3.61
N GLY A 25 -5.53 12.69 -2.84
CA GLY A 25 -5.49 12.99 -1.42
C GLY A 25 -6.28 12.03 -0.55
N ARG A 26 -6.69 10.88 -1.08
CA ARG A 26 -7.47 9.89 -0.33
C ARG A 26 -6.64 8.76 0.26
N ALA A 27 -5.37 8.65 -0.10
CA ALA A 27 -4.51 7.60 0.42
C ALA A 27 -3.91 8.03 1.76
N TYR A 28 -4.06 7.18 2.76
CA TYR A 28 -3.46 7.38 4.08
C TYR A 28 -2.20 6.55 4.28
N LEU A 29 -1.99 5.56 3.43
CA LEU A 29 -0.86 4.65 3.51
C LEU A 29 -0.69 3.99 2.15
N VAL A 30 0.56 3.82 1.72
CA VAL A 30 0.89 3.07 0.51
C VAL A 30 1.82 1.94 0.88
N ILE A 31 1.55 0.75 0.37
CA ILE A 31 2.43 -0.40 0.54
C ILE A 31 2.84 -0.87 -0.85
N VAL A 32 4.13 -1.01 -1.07
CA VAL A 32 4.69 -1.48 -2.33
C VAL A 32 5.42 -2.78 -2.06
N ALA A 33 5.20 -3.78 -2.90
CA ALA A 33 5.86 -5.08 -2.75
C ALA A 33 7.37 -4.91 -2.84
N ASP A 34 8.09 -5.59 -1.97
CA ASP A 34 9.54 -5.48 -1.90
C ASP A 34 10.23 -5.98 -3.16
N ASP A 35 9.59 -6.89 -3.91
CA ASP A 35 10.11 -7.41 -5.17
C ASP A 35 9.59 -6.64 -6.40
N ALA A 36 8.94 -5.51 -6.20
CA ALA A 36 8.54 -4.65 -7.31
C ALA A 36 9.78 -4.11 -8.03
N SER A 37 9.62 -3.73 -9.30
CA SER A 37 10.74 -3.18 -10.07
C SER A 37 11.25 -1.89 -9.44
N ASP A 38 12.53 -1.59 -9.67
CA ASP A 38 13.13 -0.37 -9.16
C ASP A 38 12.39 0.88 -9.64
N ASN A 39 11.92 0.86 -10.87
CA ASN A 39 11.15 1.97 -11.43
C ASN A 39 9.84 2.18 -10.66
N THR A 40 9.15 1.10 -10.34
CA THR A 40 7.90 1.15 -9.57
C THR A 40 8.15 1.68 -8.16
N LYS A 41 9.17 1.15 -7.49
CA LYS A 41 9.53 1.59 -6.14
C LYS A 41 9.86 3.07 -6.11
N LYS A 42 10.70 3.51 -7.05
CA LYS A 42 11.11 4.90 -7.13
C LYS A 42 9.94 5.82 -7.44
N LYS A 43 9.07 5.41 -8.36
CA LYS A 43 7.88 6.17 -8.71
C LYS A 43 7.01 6.44 -7.49
N PHE A 44 6.69 5.40 -6.73
CA PHE A 44 5.84 5.55 -5.56
C PHE A 44 6.54 6.26 -4.41
N GLN A 45 7.84 6.04 -4.25
CA GLN A 45 8.62 6.75 -3.24
C GLN A 45 8.56 8.26 -3.48
N ASN A 46 8.83 8.69 -4.72
CA ASN A 46 8.80 10.10 -5.08
C ASN A 46 7.39 10.68 -4.94
N MET A 47 6.40 9.93 -5.37
CA MET A 47 5.00 10.36 -5.30
C MET A 47 4.56 10.54 -3.86
N CYS A 48 4.86 9.58 -3.00
CA CYS A 48 4.48 9.64 -1.59
C CYS A 48 5.23 10.75 -0.85
N ASP A 49 6.48 11.00 -1.21
CA ASP A 49 7.23 12.12 -0.66
C ASP A 49 6.55 13.45 -1.01
N PHE A 50 6.13 13.58 -2.26
CA PHE A 50 5.49 14.80 -2.73
C PHE A 50 4.14 15.05 -2.02
N TYR A 51 3.34 14.02 -1.92
CA TYR A 51 1.99 14.13 -1.33
C TYR A 51 1.96 13.89 0.18
N LYS A 52 3.12 13.61 0.80
CA LYS A 52 3.23 13.40 2.25
C LYS A 52 2.42 12.20 2.73
N VAL A 53 2.48 11.10 1.97
CA VAL A 53 1.82 9.85 2.31
C VAL A 53 2.85 8.85 2.82
N PRO A 54 2.61 8.19 3.96
CA PRO A 54 3.53 7.13 4.44
C PRO A 54 3.62 5.99 3.41
N ILE A 55 4.83 5.50 3.17
CA ILE A 55 5.04 4.39 2.24
C ILE A 55 5.91 3.33 2.92
N TYR A 56 5.55 2.06 2.69
CA TYR A 56 6.31 0.91 3.20
C TYR A 56 6.58 -0.05 2.05
N PHE A 57 7.75 -0.67 2.08
CA PHE A 57 8.11 -1.75 1.16
C PHE A 57 8.04 -3.03 1.98
N PHE A 58 7.10 -3.90 1.65
CA PHE A 58 6.78 -5.03 2.51
C PHE A 58 6.24 -6.20 1.69
N GLU A 59 6.69 -7.40 2.01
CA GLU A 59 6.25 -8.62 1.36
C GLU A 59 6.61 -8.65 -0.12
N ASP A 60 6.31 -9.76 -0.78
CA ASP A 60 6.45 -9.86 -2.23
C ASP A 60 5.09 -9.65 -2.89
N LYS A 61 5.10 -9.60 -4.22
CA LYS A 61 3.87 -9.35 -4.99
C LYS A 61 2.82 -10.44 -4.77
N ASP A 62 3.26 -11.69 -4.67
CA ASP A 62 2.34 -12.80 -4.46
C ASP A 62 1.68 -12.72 -3.08
N THR A 63 2.47 -12.50 -2.05
CA THR A 63 1.98 -12.40 -0.68
C THR A 63 1.05 -11.19 -0.52
N LEU A 64 1.42 -10.06 -1.10
CA LEU A 64 0.61 -8.86 -1.02
C LEU A 64 -0.73 -9.05 -1.74
N GLY A 65 -0.70 -9.62 -2.94
CA GLY A 65 -1.92 -9.93 -3.67
C GLY A 65 -2.81 -10.91 -2.95
N HIS A 66 -2.21 -11.94 -2.35
CA HIS A 66 -2.92 -12.96 -1.61
C HIS A 66 -3.63 -12.36 -0.38
N ALA A 67 -2.97 -11.44 0.32
CA ALA A 67 -3.55 -10.77 1.48
C ALA A 67 -4.82 -9.98 1.12
N MET A 68 -4.92 -9.54 -0.13
CA MET A 68 -6.08 -8.82 -0.63
C MET A 68 -7.09 -9.73 -1.35
N GLY A 69 -6.84 -11.03 -1.40
CA GLY A 69 -7.70 -11.96 -2.14
C GLY A 69 -7.54 -11.83 -3.65
N LYS A 70 -6.41 -11.32 -4.12
CA LYS A 70 -6.08 -11.15 -5.53
C LYS A 70 -4.89 -12.03 -5.90
N GLU A 71 -4.66 -12.22 -7.18
CA GLU A 71 -3.55 -13.06 -7.61
C GLU A 71 -2.19 -12.40 -7.44
N PHE A 72 -2.11 -11.11 -7.70
CA PHE A 72 -0.80 -10.49 -7.88
C PHE A 72 -0.91 -8.98 -7.80
N ARG A 73 -0.26 -8.35 -6.86
CA ARG A 73 -0.29 -6.90 -6.72
C ARG A 73 1.04 -6.36 -6.24
N ALA A 74 1.58 -5.40 -7.00
CA ALA A 74 2.84 -4.77 -6.66
C ALA A 74 2.66 -3.56 -5.73
N SER A 75 1.46 -3.02 -5.65
CA SER A 75 1.20 -1.87 -4.79
C SER A 75 -0.27 -1.80 -4.36
N LEU A 76 -0.48 -1.14 -3.24
CA LEU A 76 -1.82 -0.83 -2.76
C LEU A 76 -1.82 0.49 -2.00
N ALA A 77 -2.98 1.11 -1.92
CA ALA A 77 -3.20 2.29 -1.09
C ALA A 77 -4.34 2.00 -0.12
N VAL A 78 -4.15 2.37 1.14
CA VAL A 78 -5.20 2.26 2.15
C VAL A 78 -5.89 3.62 2.24
N THR A 79 -7.20 3.63 2.04
CA THR A 79 -7.98 4.87 1.94
C THR A 79 -8.80 5.17 3.19
N ASP A 80 -8.45 4.53 4.30
CA ASP A 80 -9.10 4.76 5.60
C ASP A 80 -8.03 4.99 6.66
N ALA A 81 -8.17 6.07 7.40
CA ALA A 81 -7.17 6.45 8.41
C ALA A 81 -7.04 5.42 9.54
N GLY A 82 -8.16 4.84 9.97
CA GLY A 82 -8.15 3.83 11.03
C GLY A 82 -7.41 2.57 10.63
N PHE A 83 -7.70 2.04 9.45
CA PHE A 83 -7.00 0.86 8.94
C PHE A 83 -5.54 1.17 8.65
N ALA A 84 -5.24 2.35 8.10
CA ALA A 84 -3.87 2.75 7.83
C ALA A 84 -3.04 2.78 9.11
N LYS A 85 -3.58 3.36 10.17
CA LYS A 85 -2.90 3.43 11.46
C LYS A 85 -2.63 2.04 12.03
N GLY A 86 -3.62 1.15 11.97
CA GLY A 86 -3.46 -0.22 12.46
C GLY A 86 -2.43 -1.00 11.66
N ILE A 87 -2.43 -0.86 10.35
CA ILE A 87 -1.47 -1.54 9.47
C ILE A 87 -0.06 -1.01 9.72
N ARG A 88 0.11 0.30 9.84
CA ARG A 88 1.41 0.91 10.12
C ARG A 88 2.00 0.41 11.44
N LYS A 89 1.17 0.33 12.46
CA LYS A 89 1.59 -0.17 13.76
C LYS A 89 2.09 -1.61 13.66
N HIS A 90 1.36 -2.43 12.90
CA HIS A 90 1.74 -3.83 12.69
C HIS A 90 3.08 -3.93 11.93
N LEU A 91 3.26 -3.14 10.88
CA LEU A 91 4.49 -3.14 10.10
C LEU A 91 5.68 -2.65 10.93
N ASP A 92 5.48 -1.61 11.72
CA ASP A 92 6.53 -1.09 12.61
C ASP A 92 6.96 -2.14 13.64
N MET A 93 6.02 -2.91 14.15
CA MET A 93 6.33 -3.98 15.11
C MET A 93 7.14 -5.09 14.47
N GLU A 94 6.85 -5.43 13.22
CA GLU A 94 7.59 -6.48 12.51
C GLU A 94 9.01 -6.05 12.14
N GLU A 95 9.20 -4.77 11.87
CA GLU A 95 10.53 -4.23 11.56
C GLU A 95 11.36 -4.00 12.81
N GLY A 96 10.69 -3.81 13.93
CA GLY A 96 11.33 -3.58 15.18
C GLY A 96 11.81 -4.84 15.85
#